data_d31948c00dd7cbec71ce3e17a91edd23
#
_entry.id   d31948c00dd7cbec71ce3e17a91edd23
#
_cell.length_a   1.000
_cell.length_b   1.000
_cell.length_c   1.000
_cell.angle_alpha   90.00
_cell.angle_beta   90.00
_cell.angle_gamma   90.00
#
_symmetry.space_group_name_H-M   'P 1'
#
loop_
_entity.id
_entity.type
_entity.pdbx_description
1 polymer ?
#
loop_
_entity_poly.entity_id
_entity_poly.type
_entity_poly.pdbx_seq_one_letter_code
_entity_poly.pdbx_strand_id
1 'polypeptide(L)'
;MNKIKVVGTVVELDGDEMTRIIWSFIKDSLILPYLDINLEYYDLGIEYRDKTDDQVTIDSAHAIQKHGVGVKCATITPDEARVEEFKLKKMWKSPNGTIRNILGGVIFREPIIIKNVPRLIPHWNKPIVIGRHAYGDQYKATDFRVPSAGKLTVTFTPEDGSKPMEFNVFNFPSSGVAMAMYNLDDSIRDFARASFNYGLVRKYPVFLSTKNTILKAYDGRFKDIFAEVFEKEFKAEFAKNNLEYDHRLIDDMVATSLRWEGGYIWACKNYDGDVQSDTVAQGYGSLGLMTSVLMTPDGKTVEAEAAHGTVTRHYRDHQAGKATSTNPIASIFAWTQGLAHRAKLDNTPKVAEFAKTLERVCIQTVESGKMTKDLALLISKDAPWLNTQEFLAAIDDNLKKEMV
;
A
#
# COMPACT_ATOMS: atom_id res chain seq x y z
N MET A 1 9.13 -28.62 16.59
CA MET A 1 9.86 -27.35 16.71
C MET A 1 9.17 -26.51 17.77
N ASN A 2 9.90 -25.86 18.68
CA ASN A 2 9.27 -24.93 19.62
C ASN A 2 8.88 -23.66 18.88
N LYS A 3 7.62 -23.21 19.03
CA LYS A 3 7.15 -21.98 18.40
C LYS A 3 7.89 -20.77 18.93
N ILE A 4 8.17 -19.81 18.04
CA ILE A 4 8.75 -18.52 18.41
C ILE A 4 7.66 -17.65 19.01
N LYS A 5 7.88 -17.14 20.23
CA LYS A 5 6.90 -16.29 20.91
C LYS A 5 6.89 -14.88 20.32
N VAL A 6 5.70 -14.43 19.92
CA VAL A 6 5.39 -13.04 19.57
C VAL A 6 4.77 -12.39 20.81
N VAL A 7 5.40 -11.33 21.32
CA VAL A 7 5.02 -10.75 22.62
C VAL A 7 3.74 -9.93 22.53
N GLY A 8 3.72 -8.98 21.61
CA GLY A 8 2.56 -8.10 21.41
C GLY A 8 1.52 -8.70 20.48
N THR A 9 0.31 -8.18 20.55
CA THR A 9 -0.81 -8.56 19.68
C THR A 9 -0.59 -8.03 18.26
N VAL A 10 -0.97 -8.83 17.26
CA VAL A 10 -1.12 -8.41 15.87
C VAL A 10 -2.60 -8.40 15.53
N VAL A 11 -3.08 -7.32 14.92
CA VAL A 11 -4.47 -7.22 14.46
C VAL A 11 -4.57 -7.86 13.08
N GLU A 12 -5.41 -8.88 12.96
CA GLU A 12 -5.66 -9.57 11.70
C GLU A 12 -6.99 -9.08 11.10
N LEU A 13 -6.93 -8.56 9.88
CA LEU A 13 -8.10 -8.13 9.12
C LEU A 13 -8.30 -9.09 7.95
N ASP A 14 -9.29 -9.96 8.07
CA ASP A 14 -9.68 -10.89 6.99
C ASP A 14 -10.42 -10.14 5.87
N GLY A 15 -10.54 -10.77 4.71
CA GLY A 15 -11.08 -10.11 3.51
C GLY A 15 -12.08 -10.96 2.75
N ASP A 16 -12.01 -10.87 1.41
CA ASP A 16 -12.99 -11.44 0.51
C ASP A 16 -12.40 -12.40 -0.52
N GLU A 17 -13.27 -13.21 -1.10
CA GLU A 17 -13.09 -14.02 -2.31
C GLU A 17 -11.82 -14.91 -2.26
N MET A 18 -11.06 -15.01 -3.35
CA MET A 18 -9.91 -15.92 -3.43
C MET A 18 -8.80 -15.52 -2.45
N THR A 19 -8.62 -14.24 -2.18
CA THR A 19 -7.60 -13.79 -1.23
C THR A 19 -7.90 -14.21 0.20
N ARG A 20 -9.16 -14.28 0.63
CA ARG A 20 -9.55 -14.83 1.94
C ARG A 20 -9.15 -16.30 2.08
N ILE A 21 -9.36 -17.10 1.04
CA ILE A 21 -8.98 -18.52 1.04
C ILE A 21 -7.47 -18.67 1.15
N ILE A 22 -6.73 -17.90 0.36
CA ILE A 22 -5.26 -17.90 0.38
C ILE A 22 -4.73 -17.42 1.73
N TRP A 23 -5.35 -16.41 2.32
CA TRP A 23 -4.98 -15.86 3.63
C TRP A 23 -5.07 -16.92 4.73
N SER A 24 -6.14 -17.71 4.74
CA SER A 24 -6.27 -18.85 5.64
C SER A 24 -5.16 -19.88 5.42
N PHE A 25 -4.88 -20.26 4.17
CA PHE A 25 -3.81 -21.21 3.87
C PHE A 25 -2.42 -20.72 4.33
N ILE A 26 -2.11 -19.44 4.11
CA ILE A 26 -0.86 -18.83 4.59
C ILE A 26 -0.78 -18.92 6.12
N LYS A 27 -1.83 -18.49 6.81
CA LYS A 27 -1.90 -18.50 8.27
C LYS A 27 -1.68 -19.91 8.84
N ASP A 28 -2.39 -20.88 8.29
CA ASP A 28 -2.40 -22.25 8.79
C ASP A 28 -1.11 -23.02 8.47
N SER A 29 -0.42 -22.69 7.36
CA SER A 29 0.79 -23.41 6.94
C SER A 29 2.10 -22.68 7.28
N LEU A 30 2.14 -21.35 7.23
CA LEU A 30 3.38 -20.58 7.32
C LEU A 30 3.48 -19.68 8.57
N ILE A 31 2.40 -19.44 9.29
CA ILE A 31 2.39 -18.55 10.45
C ILE A 31 2.17 -19.32 11.74
N LEU A 32 0.99 -19.92 11.93
CA LEU A 32 0.61 -20.58 13.17
C LEU A 32 1.47 -21.81 13.56
N PRO A 33 2.03 -22.60 12.62
CA PRO A 33 2.93 -23.69 13.00
C PRO A 33 4.25 -23.22 13.62
N TYR A 34 4.72 -22.02 13.26
CA TYR A 34 6.02 -21.48 13.66
C TYR A 34 5.97 -20.49 14.80
N LEU A 35 4.85 -19.77 14.95
CA LEU A 35 4.71 -18.68 15.91
C LEU A 35 3.67 -19.00 16.99
N ASP A 36 4.02 -18.64 18.23
CA ASP A 36 3.09 -18.49 19.34
C ASP A 36 2.67 -17.01 19.35
N ILE A 37 1.57 -16.70 18.68
CA ILE A 37 1.11 -15.35 18.37
C ILE A 37 -0.33 -15.13 18.84
N ASN A 38 -0.58 -13.96 19.44
CA ASN A 38 -1.92 -13.50 19.75
C ASN A 38 -2.45 -12.65 18.61
N LEU A 39 -3.55 -13.09 17.99
CA LEU A 39 -4.24 -12.39 16.90
C LEU A 39 -5.56 -11.80 17.40
N GLU A 40 -5.73 -10.49 17.26
CA GLU A 40 -7.03 -9.83 17.40
C GLU A 40 -7.68 -9.77 16.02
N TYR A 41 -8.66 -10.66 15.80
CA TYR A 41 -9.25 -10.92 14.48
C TYR A 41 -10.48 -10.07 14.20
N TYR A 42 -10.53 -9.51 12.99
CA TYR A 42 -11.66 -8.77 12.43
C TYR A 42 -12.02 -9.30 11.04
N ASP A 43 -13.28 -9.69 10.85
CA ASP A 43 -13.80 -10.08 9.54
C ASP A 43 -14.22 -8.84 8.74
N LEU A 44 -13.42 -8.44 7.75
CA LEU A 44 -13.74 -7.36 6.83
C LEU A 44 -14.35 -7.87 5.50
N GLY A 45 -14.82 -9.12 5.46
CA GLY A 45 -15.61 -9.60 4.33
C GLY A 45 -16.87 -8.77 4.14
N ILE A 46 -17.24 -8.55 2.86
CA ILE A 46 -18.31 -7.60 2.50
C ILE A 46 -19.65 -7.91 3.17
N GLU A 47 -19.99 -9.20 3.37
CA GLU A 47 -21.24 -9.61 4.02
C GLU A 47 -21.24 -9.26 5.52
N TYR A 48 -20.11 -9.43 6.21
CA TYR A 48 -20.00 -9.09 7.63
C TYR A 48 -19.92 -7.57 7.85
N ARG A 49 -19.27 -6.86 6.95
CA ARG A 49 -19.28 -5.39 6.93
C ARG A 49 -20.70 -4.85 6.74
N ASP A 50 -21.47 -5.44 5.82
CA ASP A 50 -22.88 -5.07 5.62
C ASP A 50 -23.74 -5.35 6.87
N LYS A 51 -23.51 -6.50 7.51
CA LYS A 51 -24.22 -6.88 8.74
C LYS A 51 -23.95 -5.90 9.89
N THR A 52 -22.74 -5.37 10.00
CA THR A 52 -22.31 -4.47 11.08
C THR A 52 -22.43 -2.99 10.70
N ASP A 53 -23.07 -2.66 9.57
CA ASP A 53 -23.11 -1.30 9.02
C ASP A 53 -21.71 -0.66 8.89
N ASP A 54 -20.73 -1.48 8.51
CA ASP A 54 -19.29 -1.17 8.36
C ASP A 54 -18.57 -0.77 9.67
N GLN A 55 -19.22 -0.95 10.83
CA GLN A 55 -18.61 -0.63 12.14
C GLN A 55 -17.36 -1.48 12.38
N VAL A 56 -17.32 -2.73 11.91
CA VAL A 56 -16.15 -3.61 12.04
C VAL A 56 -14.88 -3.02 11.41
N THR A 57 -15.00 -2.25 10.33
CA THR A 57 -13.87 -1.56 9.72
C THR A 57 -13.31 -0.47 10.62
N ILE A 58 -14.18 0.28 11.29
CA ILE A 58 -13.80 1.32 12.24
C ILE A 58 -13.13 0.70 13.47
N ASP A 59 -13.74 -0.35 14.03
CA ASP A 59 -13.22 -1.05 15.21
C ASP A 59 -11.84 -1.66 14.93
N SER A 60 -11.65 -2.26 13.76
CA SER A 60 -10.35 -2.80 13.35
C SER A 60 -9.26 -1.74 13.24
N ALA A 61 -9.59 -0.56 12.71
CA ALA A 61 -8.65 0.56 12.63
C ALA A 61 -8.22 1.06 14.02
N HIS A 62 -9.15 1.16 14.96
CA HIS A 62 -8.84 1.51 16.35
C HIS A 62 -8.03 0.43 17.06
N ALA A 63 -8.27 -0.85 16.78
CA ALA A 63 -7.43 -1.93 17.27
C ALA A 63 -6.00 -1.81 16.75
N ILE A 64 -5.80 -1.48 15.46
CA ILE A 64 -4.48 -1.24 14.90
C ILE A 64 -3.79 -0.06 15.59
N GLN A 65 -4.49 1.05 15.84
CA GLN A 65 -3.93 2.17 16.62
C GLN A 65 -3.46 1.74 18.00
N LYS A 66 -4.26 0.91 18.69
CA LYS A 66 -3.96 0.41 20.03
C LYS A 66 -2.75 -0.51 20.06
N HIS A 67 -2.62 -1.43 19.08
CA HIS A 67 -1.59 -2.47 19.09
C HIS A 67 -0.37 -2.12 18.23
N GLY A 68 -0.46 -1.11 17.38
CA GLY A 68 0.61 -0.63 16.50
C GLY A 68 0.87 -1.49 15.26
N VAL A 69 0.19 -2.63 15.10
CA VAL A 69 0.39 -3.53 13.95
C VAL A 69 -0.91 -4.13 13.46
N GLY A 70 -1.19 -3.94 12.18
CA GLY A 70 -2.25 -4.61 11.44
C GLY A 70 -1.70 -5.39 10.25
N VAL A 71 -2.27 -6.54 9.97
CA VAL A 71 -2.07 -7.31 8.73
C VAL A 71 -3.42 -7.52 8.07
N LYS A 72 -3.53 -7.18 6.80
CA LYS A 72 -4.81 -7.10 6.12
C LYS A 72 -4.87 -7.90 4.82
N CYS A 73 -5.92 -8.71 4.71
CA CYS A 73 -6.33 -9.35 3.48
C CYS A 73 -7.06 -8.36 2.55
N ALA A 74 -7.07 -8.62 1.25
CA ALA A 74 -7.79 -7.80 0.29
C ALA A 74 -9.32 -7.88 0.49
N THR A 75 -10.00 -6.74 0.34
CA THR A 75 -11.43 -6.58 0.59
C THR A 75 -12.15 -6.02 -0.64
N ILE A 76 -13.42 -6.37 -0.80
CA ILE A 76 -14.28 -5.81 -1.85
C ILE A 76 -14.62 -4.36 -1.51
N THR A 77 -14.43 -3.46 -2.50
CA THR A 77 -15.10 -2.17 -2.54
C THR A 77 -16.24 -2.30 -3.54
N PRO A 78 -17.52 -2.33 -3.08
CA PRO A 78 -18.63 -2.66 -3.96
C PRO A 78 -18.95 -1.51 -4.94
N ASP A 79 -19.26 -1.90 -6.17
CA ASP A 79 -20.00 -1.12 -7.15
C ASP A 79 -21.48 -1.56 -7.19
N GLU A 80 -22.26 -1.04 -8.11
CA GLU A 80 -23.67 -1.35 -8.26
C GLU A 80 -23.91 -2.85 -8.47
N ALA A 81 -23.08 -3.52 -9.27
CA ALA A 81 -23.19 -4.95 -9.54
C ALA A 81 -22.92 -5.79 -8.29
N ARG A 82 -21.95 -5.39 -7.48
CA ARG A 82 -21.64 -6.05 -6.20
C ARG A 82 -22.73 -5.83 -5.15
N VAL A 83 -23.34 -4.62 -5.13
CA VAL A 83 -24.50 -4.35 -4.25
C VAL A 83 -25.64 -5.30 -4.56
N GLU A 84 -25.93 -5.53 -5.84
CA GLU A 84 -26.97 -6.48 -6.28
C GLU A 84 -26.58 -7.93 -5.97
N GLU A 85 -25.35 -8.33 -6.29
CA GLU A 85 -24.83 -9.69 -6.08
C GLU A 85 -24.93 -10.13 -4.62
N PHE A 86 -24.46 -9.31 -3.70
CA PHE A 86 -24.44 -9.59 -2.26
C PHE A 86 -25.66 -9.10 -1.51
N LYS A 87 -26.63 -8.48 -2.20
CA LYS A 87 -27.86 -7.89 -1.61
C LYS A 87 -27.55 -6.93 -0.46
N LEU A 88 -26.56 -6.06 -0.69
CA LEU A 88 -26.08 -5.13 0.32
C LEU A 88 -27.12 -4.05 0.61
N LYS A 89 -27.17 -3.56 1.86
CA LYS A 89 -28.01 -2.45 2.30
C LYS A 89 -27.71 -1.15 1.56
N LYS A 90 -26.44 -0.95 1.17
CA LYS A 90 -25.97 0.20 0.40
C LYS A 90 -24.59 -0.08 -0.23
N MET A 91 -24.13 0.81 -1.08
CA MET A 91 -22.78 0.80 -1.65
C MET A 91 -21.79 1.33 -0.61
N TRP A 92 -21.15 0.41 0.14
CA TRP A 92 -20.20 0.72 1.19
C TRP A 92 -18.94 1.37 0.62
N LYS A 93 -18.34 2.29 1.39
CA LYS A 93 -17.05 2.89 1.05
C LYS A 93 -15.92 1.85 1.10
N SER A 94 -14.78 2.18 0.47
CA SER A 94 -13.59 1.36 0.59
C SER A 94 -13.14 1.25 2.05
N PRO A 95 -12.97 0.03 2.60
CA PRO A 95 -12.44 -0.14 3.95
C PRO A 95 -11.02 0.40 4.09
N ASN A 96 -10.20 0.29 3.02
CA ASN A 96 -8.86 0.87 3.00
C ASN A 96 -8.91 2.39 3.21
N GLY A 97 -9.88 3.09 2.59
CA GLY A 97 -10.08 4.53 2.78
C GLY A 97 -10.46 4.87 4.22
N THR A 98 -11.34 4.10 4.84
CA THR A 98 -11.76 4.29 6.24
C THR A 98 -10.59 4.07 7.21
N ILE A 99 -9.86 2.96 7.06
CA ILE A 99 -8.67 2.64 7.89
C ILE A 99 -7.62 3.74 7.75
N ARG A 100 -7.28 4.15 6.52
CA ARG A 100 -6.30 5.21 6.25
C ARG A 100 -6.69 6.56 6.87
N ASN A 101 -7.97 6.90 6.83
CA ASN A 101 -8.45 8.14 7.44
C ASN A 101 -8.36 8.12 8.97
N ILE A 102 -8.53 6.95 9.61
CA ILE A 102 -8.45 6.79 11.07
C ILE A 102 -6.99 6.74 11.53
N LEU A 103 -6.15 5.96 10.84
CA LEU A 103 -4.74 5.80 11.21
C LEU A 103 -3.91 7.03 10.86
N GLY A 104 -4.26 7.72 9.77
CA GLY A 104 -3.37 8.68 9.12
C GLY A 104 -2.19 7.97 8.46
N GLY A 105 -1.19 8.74 8.02
CA GLY A 105 0.03 8.17 7.49
C GLY A 105 0.11 8.09 5.98
N VAL A 106 1.12 7.37 5.52
CA VAL A 106 1.54 7.28 4.12
C VAL A 106 1.56 5.82 3.69
N ILE A 107 1.13 5.58 2.46
CA ILE A 107 1.19 4.24 1.86
C ILE A 107 2.50 4.12 1.10
N PHE A 108 3.30 3.11 1.49
CA PHE A 108 4.51 2.73 0.78
C PHE A 108 4.26 1.44 0.01
N ARG A 109 4.40 1.52 -1.32
CA ARG A 109 4.31 0.36 -2.21
C ARG A 109 5.70 0.01 -2.70
N GLU A 110 6.13 -1.22 -2.44
CA GLU A 110 7.46 -1.71 -2.73
C GLU A 110 7.41 -3.00 -3.55
N PRO A 111 8.15 -3.08 -4.68
CA PRO A 111 8.19 -4.30 -5.49
C PRO A 111 9.04 -5.38 -4.82
N ILE A 112 8.59 -6.63 -4.93
CA ILE A 112 9.35 -7.82 -4.58
C ILE A 112 10.15 -8.24 -5.82
N ILE A 113 11.47 -8.17 -5.74
CA ILE A 113 12.35 -8.49 -6.86
C ILE A 113 12.77 -9.94 -6.77
N ILE A 114 12.49 -10.71 -7.84
CA ILE A 114 12.85 -12.12 -7.99
C ILE A 114 13.69 -12.26 -9.27
N LYS A 115 14.88 -12.88 -9.20
CA LYS A 115 15.88 -12.81 -10.27
C LYS A 115 15.42 -13.44 -11.58
N ASN A 116 14.71 -14.57 -11.52
CA ASN A 116 14.24 -15.30 -12.69
C ASN A 116 12.89 -14.82 -13.23
N VAL A 117 12.24 -13.86 -12.57
CA VAL A 117 11.03 -13.22 -13.09
C VAL A 117 11.44 -12.03 -13.96
N PRO A 118 11.13 -12.07 -15.27
CA PRO A 118 11.49 -11.00 -16.20
C PRO A 118 10.81 -9.67 -15.82
N ARG A 119 11.58 -8.60 -15.83
CA ARG A 119 11.09 -7.23 -15.66
C ARG A 119 10.92 -6.58 -17.02
N LEU A 120 9.88 -5.75 -17.18
CA LEU A 120 9.72 -4.94 -18.39
C LEU A 120 10.87 -3.92 -18.54
N ILE A 121 11.41 -3.46 -17.42
CA ILE A 121 12.58 -2.58 -17.38
C ILE A 121 13.73 -3.37 -16.74
N PRO A 122 14.60 -4.00 -17.56
CA PRO A 122 15.58 -4.98 -17.07
C PRO A 122 16.61 -4.43 -16.09
N HIS A 123 16.94 -3.14 -16.16
CA HIS A 123 17.94 -2.51 -15.30
C HIS A 123 17.40 -2.03 -13.95
N TRP A 124 16.11 -2.17 -13.66
CA TRP A 124 15.57 -1.92 -12.32
C TRP A 124 15.98 -3.03 -11.35
N ASN A 125 17.19 -2.92 -10.83
CA ASN A 125 17.81 -3.96 -9.99
C ASN A 125 17.55 -3.77 -8.50
N LYS A 126 17.09 -2.58 -8.11
CA LYS A 126 16.73 -2.21 -6.74
C LYS A 126 15.29 -1.70 -6.70
N PRO A 127 14.57 -1.82 -5.59
CA PRO A 127 13.19 -1.33 -5.49
C PRO A 127 13.07 0.17 -5.74
N ILE A 128 12.08 0.56 -6.54
CA ILE A 128 11.52 1.91 -6.54
C ILE A 128 10.33 1.86 -5.59
N VAL A 129 10.44 2.53 -4.46
CA VAL A 129 9.37 2.56 -3.45
C VAL A 129 8.51 3.79 -3.66
N ILE A 130 7.24 3.60 -3.96
CA ILE A 130 6.30 4.71 -4.08
C ILE A 130 5.70 5.04 -2.72
N GLY A 131 5.98 6.24 -2.22
CA GLY A 131 5.31 6.83 -1.05
C GLY A 131 4.12 7.67 -1.50
N ARG A 132 2.90 7.19 -1.27
CA ARG A 132 1.67 7.90 -1.66
C ARG A 132 1.08 8.65 -0.47
N HIS A 133 0.89 9.97 -0.64
CA HIS A 133 0.13 10.80 0.28
C HIS A 133 -1.37 10.52 0.11
N ALA A 134 -1.91 9.58 0.85
CA ALA A 134 -3.29 9.10 0.69
C ALA A 134 -4.33 10.00 1.35
N TYR A 135 -4.17 11.31 1.25
CA TYR A 135 -5.07 12.32 1.83
C TYR A 135 -5.32 13.46 0.84
N GLY A 136 -6.56 13.98 0.83
CA GLY A 136 -6.90 15.18 0.05
C GLY A 136 -6.84 15.01 -1.45
N ASP A 137 -6.52 16.09 -2.14
CA ASP A 137 -6.38 16.21 -3.59
C ASP A 137 -7.66 15.75 -4.33
N GLN A 138 -7.53 15.12 -5.50
CA GLN A 138 -8.65 14.64 -6.31
C GLN A 138 -9.57 13.64 -5.58
N TYR A 139 -9.05 12.89 -4.61
CA TYR A 139 -9.80 11.88 -3.85
C TYR A 139 -10.76 12.46 -2.79
N LYS A 140 -10.65 13.74 -2.51
CA LYS A 140 -11.53 14.52 -1.63
C LYS A 140 -12.07 15.78 -2.31
N ALA A 141 -12.04 15.80 -3.62
CA ALA A 141 -12.53 16.92 -4.40
C ALA A 141 -14.06 17.02 -4.36
N THR A 142 -14.55 18.24 -4.50
CA THR A 142 -15.92 18.52 -4.86
C THR A 142 -15.96 18.82 -6.35
N ASP A 143 -16.48 17.89 -7.13
CA ASP A 143 -16.64 18.02 -8.58
C ASP A 143 -18.11 18.09 -8.96
N PHE A 144 -18.42 18.87 -10.00
CA PHE A 144 -19.80 19.10 -10.44
C PHE A 144 -19.90 19.53 -11.89
N ARG A 145 -21.08 19.32 -12.47
CA ARG A 145 -21.44 19.84 -13.79
C ARG A 145 -21.90 21.28 -13.69
N VAL A 146 -21.37 22.12 -14.56
CA VAL A 146 -21.86 23.49 -14.81
C VAL A 146 -22.91 23.40 -15.92
N PRO A 147 -24.18 23.74 -15.64
CA PRO A 147 -25.29 23.43 -16.57
C PRO A 147 -25.41 24.42 -17.74
N SER A 148 -24.90 25.65 -17.61
CA SER A 148 -25.06 26.71 -18.58
C SER A 148 -23.95 27.77 -18.49
N ALA A 149 -23.99 28.77 -19.30
CA ALA A 149 -23.16 29.97 -19.18
C ALA A 149 -23.33 30.63 -17.81
N GLY A 150 -22.21 31.10 -17.24
CA GLY A 150 -22.20 31.74 -15.94
C GLY A 150 -20.80 31.94 -15.38
N LYS A 151 -20.71 32.60 -14.24
CA LYS A 151 -19.47 32.89 -13.52
C LYS A 151 -19.26 31.87 -12.40
N LEU A 152 -18.08 31.23 -12.35
CA LEU A 152 -17.64 30.42 -11.25
C LEU A 152 -16.67 31.19 -10.35
N THR A 153 -17.00 31.27 -9.06
CA THR A 153 -16.11 31.83 -8.04
C THR A 153 -15.89 30.83 -6.90
N VAL A 154 -14.76 30.93 -6.22
CA VAL A 154 -14.46 30.22 -4.98
C VAL A 154 -14.26 31.26 -3.88
N THR A 155 -14.95 31.08 -2.76
CA THR A 155 -14.83 31.97 -1.61
C THR A 155 -14.30 31.20 -0.40
N PHE A 156 -13.25 31.71 0.21
CA PHE A 156 -12.78 31.29 1.51
C PHE A 156 -13.24 32.27 2.58
N THR A 157 -13.96 31.78 3.57
CA THR A 157 -14.47 32.59 4.69
C THR A 157 -13.72 32.20 5.96
N PRO A 158 -12.83 33.09 6.49
CA PRO A 158 -12.13 32.84 7.74
C PRO A 158 -13.06 32.78 8.95
N GLU A 159 -12.78 31.87 9.92
CA GLU A 159 -13.55 31.75 11.17
C GLU A 159 -13.22 32.88 12.19
N ASP A 160 -12.08 33.54 12.04
CA ASP A 160 -11.62 34.63 12.91
C ASP A 160 -12.34 35.96 12.63
N GLY A 161 -13.31 35.97 11.71
CA GLY A 161 -14.07 37.17 11.30
C GLY A 161 -13.34 38.11 10.37
N SER A 162 -12.14 37.76 9.89
CA SER A 162 -11.44 38.53 8.86
C SER A 162 -12.20 38.50 7.51
N LYS A 163 -11.83 39.40 6.61
CA LYS A 163 -12.53 39.57 5.32
C LYS A 163 -12.43 38.29 4.48
N PRO A 164 -13.55 37.79 3.95
CA PRO A 164 -13.55 36.69 3.00
C PRO A 164 -12.69 36.98 1.75
N MET A 165 -12.02 35.93 1.28
CA MET A 165 -11.25 35.98 0.03
C MET A 165 -12.07 35.34 -1.09
N GLU A 166 -12.30 36.04 -2.18
CA GLU A 166 -13.01 35.55 -3.36
C GLU A 166 -12.06 35.45 -4.54
N PHE A 167 -12.11 34.32 -5.23
CA PHE A 167 -11.32 34.06 -6.42
C PHE A 167 -12.27 33.81 -7.61
N ASN A 168 -12.14 34.59 -8.68
CA ASN A 168 -12.79 34.30 -9.96
C ASN A 168 -12.06 33.14 -10.61
N VAL A 169 -12.73 31.99 -10.78
CA VAL A 169 -12.14 30.81 -11.38
C VAL A 169 -12.26 30.86 -12.90
N PHE A 170 -13.52 31.01 -13.41
CA PHE A 170 -13.78 31.05 -14.83
C PHE A 170 -15.17 31.65 -15.16
N ASN A 171 -15.27 32.28 -16.30
CA ASN A 171 -16.55 32.70 -16.87
C ASN A 171 -16.94 31.73 -17.99
N PHE A 172 -17.83 30.81 -17.69
CA PHE A 172 -18.29 29.78 -18.59
C PHE A 172 -19.15 30.41 -19.71
N PRO A 173 -18.78 30.22 -21.00
CA PRO A 173 -19.64 30.65 -22.12
C PRO A 173 -20.78 29.66 -22.40
N SER A 174 -20.70 28.44 -21.85
CA SER A 174 -21.68 27.37 -22.04
C SER A 174 -21.57 26.39 -20.86
N SER A 175 -22.24 25.23 -20.95
CA SER A 175 -22.09 24.15 -19.97
C SER A 175 -20.65 23.58 -19.94
N GLY A 176 -20.28 22.99 -18.78
CA GLY A 176 -18.96 22.41 -18.57
C GLY A 176 -18.87 21.62 -17.28
N VAL A 177 -17.65 21.49 -16.77
CA VAL A 177 -17.36 20.83 -15.48
C VAL A 177 -16.42 21.70 -14.66
N ALA A 178 -16.53 21.57 -13.33
CA ALA A 178 -15.62 22.26 -12.42
C ALA A 178 -15.31 21.37 -11.20
N MET A 179 -14.19 21.67 -10.54
CA MET A 179 -13.75 20.93 -9.36
C MET A 179 -13.02 21.86 -8.40
N ALA A 180 -13.20 21.63 -7.10
CA ALA A 180 -12.38 22.19 -6.03
C ALA A 180 -11.77 21.06 -5.20
N MET A 181 -10.49 21.16 -4.90
CA MET A 181 -9.77 20.22 -4.05
C MET A 181 -8.93 20.95 -3.00
N TYR A 182 -8.51 20.25 -1.97
CA TYR A 182 -7.75 20.83 -0.86
C TYR A 182 -6.72 19.85 -0.30
N ASN A 183 -5.78 20.39 0.49
CA ASN A 183 -4.91 19.65 1.37
C ASN A 183 -4.61 20.49 2.64
N LEU A 184 -4.00 19.87 3.65
CA LEU A 184 -3.67 20.49 4.91
C LEU A 184 -2.15 20.52 5.13
N ASP A 185 -1.64 21.61 5.65
CA ASP A 185 -0.21 21.75 5.99
C ASP A 185 0.28 20.65 6.91
N ASP A 186 -0.47 20.31 7.95
CA ASP A 186 -0.09 19.26 8.90
C ASP A 186 -0.07 17.88 8.24
N SER A 187 -1.02 17.59 7.36
CA SER A 187 -1.00 16.33 6.59
C SER A 187 0.19 16.24 5.64
N ILE A 188 0.59 17.37 5.03
CA ILE A 188 1.79 17.43 4.18
C ILE A 188 3.06 17.27 5.02
N ARG A 189 3.13 17.87 6.22
CA ARG A 189 4.26 17.67 7.15
C ARG A 189 4.40 16.21 7.57
N ASP A 190 3.29 15.57 7.88
CA ASP A 190 3.26 14.16 8.26
C ASP A 190 3.67 13.26 7.08
N PHE A 191 3.27 13.60 5.88
CA PHE A 191 3.72 12.92 4.66
C PHE A 191 5.25 13.06 4.48
N ALA A 192 5.80 14.24 4.70
CA ALA A 192 7.23 14.47 4.65
C ALA A 192 7.98 13.63 5.70
N ARG A 193 7.53 13.67 6.96
CA ARG A 193 8.14 12.90 8.06
C ARG A 193 8.10 11.39 7.80
N ALA A 194 6.95 10.86 7.38
CA ALA A 194 6.82 9.44 7.05
C ALA A 194 7.77 9.04 5.91
N SER A 195 7.85 9.86 4.85
CA SER A 195 8.73 9.59 3.70
C SER A 195 10.21 9.59 4.11
N PHE A 196 10.65 10.54 4.92
CA PHE A 196 12.04 10.61 5.39
C PHE A 196 12.36 9.47 6.37
N ASN A 197 11.46 9.15 7.30
CA ASN A 197 11.62 8.01 8.21
C ASN A 197 11.72 6.69 7.45
N TYR A 198 10.89 6.51 6.42
CA TYR A 198 10.96 5.30 5.58
C TYR A 198 12.29 5.25 4.80
N GLY A 199 12.75 6.39 4.28
CA GLY A 199 14.07 6.53 3.65
C GLY A 199 15.22 6.11 4.57
N LEU A 200 15.21 6.55 5.82
CA LEU A 200 16.20 6.16 6.85
C LEU A 200 16.15 4.65 7.15
N VAL A 201 14.95 4.08 7.29
CA VAL A 201 14.78 2.64 7.56
C VAL A 201 15.29 1.80 6.40
N ARG A 202 15.01 2.20 5.15
CA ARG A 202 15.45 1.49 3.94
C ARG A 202 16.88 1.84 3.53
N LYS A 203 17.47 2.88 4.10
CA LYS A 203 18.75 3.49 3.67
C LYS A 203 18.68 3.91 2.20
N TYR A 204 17.63 4.58 1.83
CA TYR A 204 17.36 5.08 0.49
C TYR A 204 17.20 6.59 0.48
N PRO A 205 17.69 7.30 -0.55
CA PRO A 205 17.36 8.70 -0.78
C PRO A 205 15.86 8.89 -1.02
N VAL A 206 15.38 10.10 -0.79
CA VAL A 206 13.96 10.46 -0.94
C VAL A 206 13.82 11.54 -2.01
N PHE A 207 12.96 11.32 -3.00
CA PHE A 207 12.63 12.27 -4.04
C PHE A 207 11.13 12.60 -3.97
N LEU A 208 10.81 13.88 -3.70
CA LEU A 208 9.44 14.37 -3.85
C LEU A 208 9.21 14.80 -5.30
N SER A 209 8.11 14.42 -5.90
CA SER A 209 7.70 14.97 -7.19
C SER A 209 6.39 15.76 -7.12
N THR A 210 6.35 16.88 -7.83
CA THR A 210 5.18 17.76 -7.97
C THR A 210 5.15 18.41 -9.35
N LYS A 211 4.08 19.15 -9.63
CA LYS A 211 4.03 20.04 -10.81
C LYS A 211 3.92 21.52 -10.39
N ASN A 212 4.77 21.93 -9.46
CA ASN A 212 4.74 23.29 -8.88
C ASN A 212 4.99 24.42 -9.89
N THR A 213 5.51 24.12 -11.06
CA THR A 213 5.64 25.11 -12.15
C THR A 213 4.28 25.51 -12.73
N ILE A 214 3.27 24.64 -12.61
CA ILE A 214 1.88 24.86 -13.03
C ILE A 214 1.01 25.19 -11.82
N LEU A 215 0.98 24.29 -10.81
CA LEU A 215 0.22 24.46 -9.58
C LEU A 215 1.08 25.19 -8.53
N LYS A 216 1.39 26.47 -8.80
CA LYS A 216 2.40 27.25 -8.06
C LYS A 216 2.12 27.34 -6.56
N ALA A 217 0.87 27.58 -6.17
CA ALA A 217 0.47 27.65 -4.77
C ALA A 217 0.26 26.25 -4.18
N TYR A 218 -0.51 25.40 -4.83
CA TYR A 218 -0.90 24.09 -4.31
C TYR A 218 0.29 23.14 -4.19
N ASP A 219 0.94 22.83 -5.31
CA ASP A 219 2.12 21.95 -5.35
C ASP A 219 3.36 22.62 -4.74
N GLY A 220 3.46 23.96 -4.87
CA GLY A 220 4.50 24.74 -4.21
C GLY A 220 4.47 24.56 -2.69
N ARG A 221 3.28 24.45 -2.10
CA ARG A 221 3.18 24.22 -0.65
C ARG A 221 3.75 22.86 -0.22
N PHE A 222 3.53 21.80 -1.00
CA PHE A 222 4.16 20.49 -0.78
C PHE A 222 5.69 20.60 -0.82
N LYS A 223 6.23 21.24 -1.86
CA LYS A 223 7.67 21.44 -2.02
C LYS A 223 8.26 22.20 -0.84
N ASP A 224 7.64 23.29 -0.42
CA ASP A 224 8.17 24.17 0.64
C ASP A 224 8.11 23.47 2.00
N ILE A 225 7.02 22.75 2.33
CA ILE A 225 6.89 22.00 3.58
C ILE A 225 7.90 20.84 3.64
N PHE A 226 8.08 20.09 2.57
CA PHE A 226 9.09 19.02 2.53
C PHE A 226 10.49 19.57 2.77
N ALA A 227 10.85 20.68 2.11
CA ALA A 227 12.14 21.33 2.31
C ALA A 227 12.32 21.82 3.77
N GLU A 228 11.27 22.42 4.35
CA GLU A 228 11.28 22.88 5.73
C GLU A 228 11.49 21.72 6.72
N VAL A 229 10.73 20.64 6.58
CA VAL A 229 10.83 19.44 7.44
C VAL A 229 12.19 18.79 7.29
N PHE A 230 12.69 18.65 6.06
CA PHE A 230 14.02 18.09 5.82
C PHE A 230 15.12 18.90 6.52
N GLU A 231 15.17 20.20 6.28
CA GLU A 231 16.21 21.08 6.84
C GLU A 231 16.19 21.08 8.38
N LYS A 232 15.00 21.10 8.99
CA LYS A 232 14.87 21.21 10.44
C LYS A 232 15.00 19.88 11.18
N GLU A 233 14.52 18.77 10.60
CA GLU A 233 14.32 17.54 11.35
C GLU A 233 15.19 16.37 10.84
N PHE A 234 15.58 16.33 9.57
CA PHE A 234 16.18 15.13 8.96
C PHE A 234 17.57 15.32 8.34
N LYS A 235 17.97 16.55 8.01
CA LYS A 235 19.22 16.81 7.28
C LYS A 235 20.45 16.18 7.93
N ALA A 236 20.58 16.31 9.25
CA ALA A 236 21.74 15.78 9.97
C ALA A 236 21.79 14.25 9.91
N GLU A 237 20.64 13.59 10.10
CA GLU A 237 20.57 12.12 10.07
C GLU A 237 20.73 11.55 8.66
N PHE A 238 20.21 12.24 7.65
CA PHE A 238 20.44 11.88 6.24
C PHE A 238 21.92 12.00 5.87
N ALA A 239 22.57 13.09 6.25
CA ALA A 239 24.01 13.27 6.02
C ALA A 239 24.85 12.16 6.70
N LYS A 240 24.54 11.81 7.94
CA LYS A 240 25.21 10.74 8.68
C LYS A 240 25.06 9.37 7.99
N ASN A 241 23.95 9.12 7.32
CA ASN A 241 23.67 7.90 6.58
C ASN A 241 24.07 7.98 5.09
N ASN A 242 24.69 9.07 4.65
CA ASN A 242 25.04 9.34 3.25
C ASN A 242 23.84 9.25 2.31
N LEU A 243 22.70 9.82 2.74
CA LEU A 243 21.45 9.88 1.99
C LEU A 243 21.18 11.33 1.58
N GLU A 244 20.38 11.47 0.52
CA GLU A 244 19.97 12.79 0.00
C GLU A 244 18.43 12.91 -0.08
N TYR A 245 17.98 14.14 -0.12
CA TYR A 245 16.62 14.54 -0.49
C TYR A 245 16.69 15.55 -1.63
N ASP A 246 15.82 15.36 -2.63
CA ASP A 246 15.63 16.31 -3.70
C ASP A 246 14.15 16.42 -4.08
N HIS A 247 13.76 17.60 -4.61
CA HIS A 247 12.46 17.83 -5.22
C HIS A 247 12.60 17.93 -6.73
N ARG A 248 11.74 17.19 -7.47
CA ARG A 248 11.73 17.16 -8.93
C ARG A 248 10.35 17.42 -9.50
N LEU A 249 10.31 17.90 -10.72
CA LEU A 249 9.05 17.93 -11.46
C LEU A 249 8.61 16.49 -11.77
N ILE A 250 7.30 16.22 -11.73
CA ILE A 250 6.77 14.86 -11.92
C ILE A 250 7.17 14.24 -13.24
N ASP A 251 7.16 15.01 -14.32
CA ASP A 251 7.56 14.57 -15.67
C ASP A 251 9.06 14.25 -15.73
N ASP A 252 9.92 15.05 -15.09
CA ASP A 252 11.35 14.74 -14.96
C ASP A 252 11.59 13.50 -14.09
N MET A 253 10.85 13.35 -13.02
CA MET A 253 10.99 12.17 -12.16
C MET A 253 10.53 10.88 -12.86
N VAL A 254 9.47 10.93 -13.67
CA VAL A 254 9.07 9.81 -14.53
C VAL A 254 10.18 9.45 -15.51
N ALA A 255 10.74 10.44 -16.22
CA ALA A 255 11.84 10.21 -17.14
C ALA A 255 13.11 9.67 -16.43
N THR A 256 13.36 10.14 -15.22
CA THR A 256 14.48 9.71 -14.38
C THR A 256 14.29 8.25 -13.91
N SER A 257 13.09 7.90 -13.46
CA SER A 257 12.78 6.54 -13.00
C SER A 257 13.04 5.48 -14.08
N LEU A 258 12.79 5.81 -15.35
CA LEU A 258 13.08 4.93 -16.49
C LEU A 258 14.57 4.75 -16.79
N ARG A 259 15.46 5.59 -16.25
CA ARG A 259 16.90 5.55 -16.49
C ARG A 259 17.68 4.99 -15.29
N TRP A 260 17.18 5.20 -14.07
CA TRP A 260 17.84 4.75 -12.85
C TRP A 260 17.56 3.28 -12.55
N GLU A 261 18.43 2.66 -11.78
CA GLU A 261 18.32 1.25 -11.39
C GLU A 261 17.34 0.95 -10.25
N GLY A 262 16.73 1.99 -9.65
CA GLY A 262 15.95 1.93 -8.42
C GLY A 262 16.79 2.25 -7.18
N GLY A 263 16.31 1.85 -6.00
CA GLY A 263 16.97 2.09 -4.72
C GLY A 263 16.66 3.47 -4.14
N TYR A 264 15.44 3.93 -4.26
CA TYR A 264 14.99 5.22 -3.71
C TYR A 264 13.50 5.21 -3.33
N ILE A 265 13.13 6.16 -2.49
CA ILE A 265 11.74 6.48 -2.17
C ILE A 265 11.27 7.59 -3.11
N TRP A 266 10.19 7.34 -3.82
CA TRP A 266 9.52 8.34 -4.63
C TRP A 266 8.25 8.80 -3.93
N ALA A 267 8.32 9.96 -3.27
CA ALA A 267 7.20 10.57 -2.58
C ALA A 267 6.31 11.30 -3.59
N CYS A 268 5.05 10.88 -3.66
CA CYS A 268 4.05 11.32 -4.62
C CYS A 268 2.81 11.85 -3.93
N LYS A 269 2.19 12.89 -4.49
CA LYS A 269 0.83 13.30 -4.13
C LYS A 269 -0.16 12.17 -4.39
N ASN A 270 -1.38 12.31 -3.90
CA ASN A 270 -2.36 11.23 -3.86
C ASN A 270 -2.60 10.55 -5.22
N TYR A 271 -2.99 11.31 -6.24
CA TYR A 271 -3.24 10.78 -7.59
C TYR A 271 -1.96 10.28 -8.26
N ASP A 272 -0.89 11.07 -8.19
CA ASP A 272 0.40 10.70 -8.78
C ASP A 272 0.91 9.37 -8.18
N GLY A 273 0.79 9.18 -6.86
CA GLY A 273 1.18 7.97 -6.17
C GLY A 273 0.33 6.75 -6.55
N ASP A 274 -0.96 6.95 -6.79
CA ASP A 274 -1.84 5.88 -7.28
C ASP A 274 -1.40 5.38 -8.66
N VAL A 275 -1.25 6.30 -9.61
CA VAL A 275 -0.85 5.98 -10.99
C VAL A 275 0.58 5.43 -11.06
N GLN A 276 1.53 6.06 -10.35
CA GLN A 276 2.94 5.64 -10.42
C GLN A 276 3.19 4.32 -9.72
N SER A 277 2.46 3.98 -8.65
CA SER A 277 2.61 2.67 -8.01
C SER A 277 2.24 1.52 -8.95
N ASP A 278 1.18 1.67 -9.75
CA ASP A 278 0.78 0.65 -10.71
C ASP A 278 1.75 0.61 -11.91
N THR A 279 2.21 1.77 -12.39
CA THR A 279 3.23 1.86 -13.44
C THR A 279 4.52 1.15 -13.01
N VAL A 280 5.00 1.41 -11.81
CA VAL A 280 6.20 0.78 -11.25
C VAL A 280 6.00 -0.72 -11.07
N ALA A 281 4.83 -1.15 -10.56
CA ALA A 281 4.51 -2.57 -10.42
C ALA A 281 4.60 -3.33 -11.76
N GLN A 282 4.06 -2.77 -12.83
CA GLN A 282 4.17 -3.34 -14.18
C GLN A 282 5.63 -3.36 -14.67
N GLY A 283 6.40 -2.32 -14.39
CA GLY A 283 7.81 -2.27 -14.73
C GLY A 283 8.64 -3.39 -14.10
N TYR A 284 8.28 -3.82 -12.88
CA TYR A 284 8.87 -4.99 -12.20
C TYR A 284 8.25 -6.33 -12.60
N GLY A 285 7.20 -6.33 -13.42
CA GLY A 285 6.66 -7.53 -14.05
C GLY A 285 5.28 -7.97 -13.55
N SER A 286 4.89 -7.68 -12.31
CA SER A 286 3.60 -8.13 -11.78
C SER A 286 3.13 -7.32 -10.57
N LEU A 287 1.85 -6.94 -10.56
CA LEU A 287 1.20 -6.39 -9.37
C LEU A 287 1.14 -7.40 -8.21
N GLY A 288 1.13 -8.70 -8.50
CA GLY A 288 1.22 -9.78 -7.51
C GLY A 288 2.57 -9.85 -6.76
N LEU A 289 3.54 -9.06 -7.19
CA LEU A 289 4.85 -8.87 -6.53
C LEU A 289 4.99 -7.47 -5.92
N MET A 290 3.89 -6.82 -5.56
CA MET A 290 3.90 -5.50 -4.93
C MET A 290 3.30 -5.57 -3.53
N THR A 291 4.05 -5.11 -2.54
CA THR A 291 3.56 -4.93 -1.17
C THR A 291 2.97 -3.53 -0.98
N SER A 292 2.13 -3.38 0.01
CA SER A 292 1.53 -2.11 0.42
C SER A 292 1.58 -1.99 1.94
N VAL A 293 2.25 -0.97 2.44
CA VAL A 293 2.38 -0.70 3.89
C VAL A 293 1.92 0.72 4.16
N LEU A 294 0.89 0.86 4.97
CA LEU A 294 0.53 2.13 5.59
C LEU A 294 1.39 2.32 6.84
N MET A 295 2.11 3.43 6.94
CA MET A 295 2.91 3.79 8.11
C MET A 295 2.49 5.17 8.62
N THR A 296 2.26 5.27 9.95
CA THR A 296 2.02 6.57 10.59
C THR A 296 3.28 7.44 10.58
N PRO A 297 3.15 8.78 10.67
CA PRO A 297 4.27 9.71 10.57
C PRO A 297 5.38 9.47 11.61
N ASP A 298 4.99 9.03 12.81
CA ASP A 298 5.91 8.69 13.90
C ASP A 298 6.56 7.30 13.75
N GLY A 299 6.16 6.53 12.72
CA GLY A 299 6.67 5.18 12.45
C GLY A 299 6.30 4.13 13.49
N LYS A 300 5.32 4.41 14.37
CA LYS A 300 4.93 3.49 15.44
C LYS A 300 3.82 2.52 15.03
N THR A 301 2.96 2.92 14.11
CA THR A 301 1.85 2.10 13.65
C THR A 301 2.01 1.73 12.19
N VAL A 302 1.82 0.45 11.88
CA VAL A 302 1.87 -0.09 10.53
C VAL A 302 0.64 -0.96 10.27
N GLU A 303 0.06 -0.81 9.08
CA GLU A 303 -0.87 -1.77 8.51
C GLU A 303 -0.29 -2.25 7.19
N ALA A 304 -0.11 -3.57 7.05
CA ALA A 304 0.48 -4.20 5.87
C ALA A 304 -0.56 -5.02 5.12
N GLU A 305 -0.63 -4.83 3.79
CA GLU A 305 -1.54 -5.54 2.90
C GLU A 305 -0.86 -5.89 1.56
N ALA A 306 -1.48 -6.77 0.77
CA ALA A 306 -1.11 -6.94 -0.63
C ALA A 306 -1.66 -5.75 -1.45
N ALA A 307 -0.90 -5.31 -2.45
CA ALA A 307 -1.31 -4.18 -3.30
C ALA A 307 -2.36 -4.56 -4.38
N HIS A 308 -2.80 -5.82 -4.43
CA HIS A 308 -3.79 -6.32 -5.40
C HIS A 308 -5.17 -6.50 -4.74
N GLY A 309 -6.21 -6.70 -5.57
CA GLY A 309 -7.59 -6.95 -5.14
C GLY A 309 -7.86 -8.42 -4.77
N THR A 310 -9.14 -8.76 -4.66
CA THR A 310 -9.65 -10.06 -4.13
C THR A 310 -9.56 -11.23 -5.09
N VAL A 311 -9.10 -11.03 -6.33
CA VAL A 311 -8.93 -12.06 -7.39
C VAL A 311 -10.23 -12.81 -7.69
N THR A 312 -11.27 -12.07 -8.00
CA THR A 312 -12.64 -12.56 -8.25
C THR A 312 -12.70 -13.71 -9.28
N ARG A 313 -11.96 -13.62 -10.39
CA ARG A 313 -11.98 -14.66 -11.43
C ARG A 313 -11.55 -16.03 -10.88
N HIS A 314 -10.45 -16.09 -10.14
CA HIS A 314 -9.99 -17.33 -9.53
C HIS A 314 -10.94 -17.82 -8.43
N TYR A 315 -11.62 -16.90 -7.73
CA TYR A 315 -12.66 -17.29 -6.78
C TYR A 315 -13.83 -18.00 -7.47
N ARG A 316 -14.28 -17.53 -8.64
CA ARG A 316 -15.31 -18.19 -9.43
C ARG A 316 -14.87 -19.58 -9.90
N ASP A 317 -13.63 -19.73 -10.33
CA ASP A 317 -13.06 -21.03 -10.67
C ASP A 317 -13.01 -21.98 -9.47
N HIS A 318 -12.61 -21.47 -8.31
CA HIS A 318 -12.60 -22.23 -7.06
C HIS A 318 -14.01 -22.69 -6.64
N GLN A 319 -15.01 -21.80 -6.70
CA GLN A 319 -16.42 -22.15 -6.45
C GLN A 319 -16.93 -23.25 -7.41
N ALA A 320 -16.43 -23.29 -8.63
CA ALA A 320 -16.73 -24.34 -9.62
C ALA A 320 -15.91 -25.63 -9.39
N GLY A 321 -15.17 -25.76 -8.30
CA GLY A 321 -14.36 -26.94 -7.96
C GLY A 321 -13.06 -27.08 -8.77
N LYS A 322 -12.62 -26.03 -9.47
CA LYS A 322 -11.37 -26.05 -10.24
C LYS A 322 -10.19 -25.70 -9.36
N ALA A 323 -9.06 -26.37 -9.56
CA ALA A 323 -7.80 -25.97 -8.96
C ALA A 323 -7.37 -24.60 -9.49
N THR A 324 -6.92 -23.71 -8.59
CA THR A 324 -6.47 -22.37 -8.94
C THR A 324 -4.98 -22.20 -8.64
N SER A 325 -4.30 -21.43 -9.49
CA SER A 325 -2.93 -21.02 -9.28
C SER A 325 -2.91 -19.50 -9.07
N THR A 326 -3.25 -19.10 -7.85
CA THR A 326 -3.24 -17.70 -7.43
C THR A 326 -1.99 -17.41 -6.63
N ASN A 327 -1.28 -16.36 -6.98
CA ASN A 327 -0.02 -15.98 -6.36
C ASN A 327 -0.24 -15.46 -4.93
N PRO A 328 0.32 -16.13 -3.88
CA PRO A 328 0.16 -15.72 -2.49
C PRO A 328 1.28 -14.81 -1.99
N ILE A 329 2.29 -14.49 -2.81
CA ILE A 329 3.54 -13.86 -2.37
C ILE A 329 3.29 -12.52 -1.68
N ALA A 330 2.52 -11.63 -2.29
CA ALA A 330 2.25 -10.32 -1.69
C ALA A 330 1.50 -10.44 -0.34
N SER A 331 0.61 -11.43 -0.18
CA SER A 331 -0.06 -11.70 1.09
C SER A 331 0.88 -12.30 2.14
N ILE A 332 1.83 -13.16 1.74
CA ILE A 332 2.90 -13.64 2.64
C ILE A 332 3.74 -12.46 3.14
N PHE A 333 4.11 -11.55 2.23
CA PHE A 333 4.90 -10.36 2.58
C PHE A 333 4.11 -9.37 3.44
N ALA A 334 2.79 -9.27 3.32
CA ALA A 334 1.97 -8.51 4.25
C ALA A 334 2.12 -9.04 5.69
N TRP A 335 2.09 -10.36 5.89
CA TRP A 335 2.36 -10.99 7.18
C TRP A 335 3.77 -10.71 7.68
N THR A 336 4.79 -10.91 6.85
CA THR A 336 6.20 -10.73 7.26
C THR A 336 6.53 -9.28 7.61
N GLN A 337 5.99 -8.32 6.89
CA GLN A 337 6.16 -6.89 7.18
C GLN A 337 5.48 -6.48 8.49
N GLY A 338 4.26 -6.97 8.74
CA GLY A 338 3.60 -6.79 10.02
C GLY A 338 4.39 -7.40 11.18
N LEU A 339 4.88 -8.63 11.01
CA LEU A 339 5.72 -9.33 12.00
C LEU A 339 7.06 -8.62 12.24
N ALA A 340 7.70 -8.12 11.19
CA ALA A 340 8.95 -7.36 11.32
C ALA A 340 8.74 -6.07 12.11
N HIS A 341 7.61 -5.38 11.87
CA HIS A 341 7.26 -4.20 12.65
C HIS A 341 6.94 -4.55 14.12
N ARG A 342 6.18 -5.63 14.36
CA ARG A 342 5.92 -6.15 15.70
C ARG A 342 7.20 -6.47 16.43
N ALA A 343 8.12 -7.15 15.77
CA ALA A 343 9.44 -7.48 16.31
C ALA A 343 10.25 -6.23 16.70
N LYS A 344 10.17 -5.16 15.91
CA LYS A 344 10.81 -3.88 16.23
C LYS A 344 10.20 -3.25 17.48
N LEU A 345 8.87 -3.22 17.58
CA LEU A 345 8.17 -2.64 18.74
C LEU A 345 8.44 -3.41 20.04
N ASP A 346 8.53 -4.74 19.95
CA ASP A 346 8.73 -5.63 21.11
C ASP A 346 10.19 -5.93 21.41
N ASN A 347 11.12 -5.47 20.56
CA ASN A 347 12.54 -5.84 20.63
C ASN A 347 12.76 -7.38 20.64
N THR A 348 12.09 -8.09 19.71
CA THR A 348 12.14 -9.54 19.58
C THR A 348 12.87 -9.99 18.31
N PRO A 349 14.22 -10.11 18.34
CA PRO A 349 15.02 -10.37 17.13
C PRO A 349 14.68 -11.71 16.46
N LYS A 350 14.25 -12.74 17.19
CA LYS A 350 13.83 -14.02 16.62
C LYS A 350 12.60 -13.90 15.71
N VAL A 351 11.66 -13.04 16.05
CA VAL A 351 10.48 -12.77 15.20
C VAL A 351 10.90 -12.03 13.93
N ALA A 352 11.83 -11.06 14.05
CA ALA A 352 12.38 -10.36 12.89
C ALA A 352 13.16 -11.30 11.97
N GLU A 353 13.92 -12.24 12.52
CA GLU A 353 14.65 -13.24 11.76
C GLU A 353 13.71 -14.21 11.04
N PHE A 354 12.66 -14.69 11.72
CA PHE A 354 11.62 -15.50 11.09
C PHE A 354 10.99 -14.79 9.89
N ALA A 355 10.58 -13.53 10.05
CA ALA A 355 9.99 -12.76 8.96
C ALA A 355 10.93 -12.68 7.74
N LYS A 356 12.20 -12.32 7.95
CA LYS A 356 13.22 -12.26 6.90
C LYS A 356 13.48 -13.63 6.26
N THR A 357 13.50 -14.69 7.05
CA THR A 357 13.71 -16.06 6.56
C THR A 357 12.56 -16.48 5.66
N LEU A 358 11.32 -16.21 6.06
CA LEU A 358 10.14 -16.54 5.24
C LEU A 358 10.16 -15.76 3.91
N GLU A 359 10.48 -14.47 3.91
CA GLU A 359 10.63 -13.68 2.67
C GLU A 359 11.71 -14.28 1.75
N ARG A 360 12.89 -14.57 2.31
CA ARG A 360 14.00 -15.16 1.56
C ARG A 360 13.64 -16.53 0.98
N VAL A 361 13.03 -17.40 1.76
CA VAL A 361 12.59 -18.72 1.34
C VAL A 361 11.54 -18.64 0.23
N CYS A 362 10.59 -17.69 0.35
CA CYS A 362 9.58 -17.44 -0.67
C CYS A 362 10.24 -17.07 -2.02
N ILE A 363 11.18 -16.13 -2.02
CA ILE A 363 11.92 -15.71 -3.21
C ILE A 363 12.73 -16.88 -3.78
N GLN A 364 13.49 -17.60 -2.96
CA GLN A 364 14.32 -18.73 -3.38
C GLN A 364 13.49 -19.89 -3.96
N THR A 365 12.27 -20.10 -3.45
CA THR A 365 11.36 -21.11 -4.00
C THR A 365 10.98 -20.77 -5.44
N VAL A 366 10.67 -19.52 -5.74
CA VAL A 366 10.43 -19.08 -7.13
C VAL A 366 11.69 -19.16 -7.97
N GLU A 367 12.83 -18.72 -7.44
CA GLU A 367 14.13 -18.79 -8.14
C GLU A 367 14.55 -20.23 -8.47
N SER A 368 14.10 -21.22 -7.69
CA SER A 368 14.31 -22.65 -7.98
C SER A 368 13.40 -23.22 -9.07
N GLY A 369 12.51 -22.40 -9.66
CA GLY A 369 11.58 -22.81 -10.71
C GLY A 369 10.21 -23.29 -10.18
N LYS A 370 9.96 -23.24 -8.86
CA LYS A 370 8.66 -23.56 -8.25
C LYS A 370 7.86 -22.29 -8.04
N MET A 371 6.84 -22.08 -8.85
CA MET A 371 6.08 -20.83 -8.85
C MET A 371 4.64 -21.01 -9.30
N THR A 372 3.82 -20.02 -9.08
CA THR A 372 2.45 -19.97 -9.59
C THR A 372 2.40 -19.63 -11.09
N LYS A 373 1.25 -19.92 -11.71
CA LYS A 373 1.04 -19.81 -13.15
C LYS A 373 1.31 -18.40 -13.70
N ASP A 374 0.92 -17.37 -13.00
CA ASP A 374 1.13 -15.97 -13.38
C ASP A 374 2.60 -15.65 -13.57
N LEU A 375 3.47 -16.09 -12.65
CA LEU A 375 4.93 -15.89 -12.75
C LEU A 375 5.56 -16.78 -13.80
N ALA A 376 5.13 -18.04 -13.91
CA ALA A 376 5.64 -18.97 -14.90
C ALA A 376 5.41 -18.46 -16.32
N LEU A 377 4.22 -17.93 -16.60
CA LEU A 377 3.86 -17.37 -17.91
C LEU A 377 4.65 -16.10 -18.28
N LEU A 378 5.21 -15.38 -17.29
CA LEU A 378 6.13 -14.28 -17.56
C LEU A 378 7.48 -14.80 -18.09
N ILE A 379 7.92 -15.98 -17.67
CA ILE A 379 9.18 -16.59 -18.09
C ILE A 379 9.03 -17.23 -19.47
N SER A 380 8.05 -18.11 -19.64
CA SER A 380 7.74 -18.74 -20.92
C SER A 380 6.33 -19.32 -20.92
N LYS A 381 5.72 -19.49 -22.12
CA LYS A 381 4.39 -20.09 -22.28
C LYS A 381 4.31 -21.53 -21.78
N ASP A 382 5.44 -22.25 -21.82
CA ASP A 382 5.56 -23.66 -21.47
C ASP A 382 6.23 -23.89 -20.11
N ALA A 383 6.50 -22.83 -19.35
CA ALA A 383 7.12 -22.95 -18.04
C ALA A 383 6.23 -23.74 -17.08
N PRO A 384 6.77 -24.72 -16.33
CA PRO A 384 6.01 -25.47 -15.34
C PRO A 384 5.53 -24.55 -14.22
N TRP A 385 4.36 -24.82 -13.70
CA TRP A 385 3.76 -24.05 -12.60
C TRP A 385 3.08 -24.97 -11.59
N LEU A 386 2.88 -24.44 -10.40
CA LEU A 386 2.20 -25.09 -9.28
C LEU A 386 0.85 -24.40 -9.02
N ASN A 387 -0.12 -25.16 -8.51
CA ASN A 387 -1.29 -24.52 -7.91
C ASN A 387 -0.91 -23.83 -6.58
N THR A 388 -1.81 -23.04 -6.02
CA THR A 388 -1.54 -22.25 -4.81
C THR A 388 -1.11 -23.12 -3.63
N GLN A 389 -1.79 -24.26 -3.40
CA GLN A 389 -1.49 -25.14 -2.26
C GLN A 389 -0.14 -25.85 -2.43
N GLU A 390 0.16 -26.33 -3.64
CA GLU A 390 1.45 -26.94 -3.96
C GLU A 390 2.59 -25.93 -3.78
N PHE A 391 2.38 -24.69 -4.18
CA PHE A 391 3.38 -23.63 -4.03
C PHE A 391 3.60 -23.29 -2.54
N LEU A 392 2.54 -23.16 -1.74
CA LEU A 392 2.65 -22.95 -0.30
C LEU A 392 3.33 -24.13 0.40
N ALA A 393 3.04 -25.37 0.00
CA ALA A 393 3.71 -26.57 0.52
C ALA A 393 5.22 -26.55 0.19
N ALA A 394 5.59 -26.11 -1.02
CA ALA A 394 6.99 -25.99 -1.41
C ALA A 394 7.73 -24.92 -0.58
N ILE A 395 7.07 -23.80 -0.25
CA ILE A 395 7.62 -22.78 0.65
C ILE A 395 7.79 -23.35 2.07
N ASP A 396 6.77 -24.03 2.61
CA ASP A 396 6.81 -24.63 3.95
C ASP A 396 7.94 -25.67 4.09
N ASP A 397 8.10 -26.54 3.08
CA ASP A 397 9.19 -27.53 3.04
C ASP A 397 10.57 -26.89 3.07
N ASN A 398 10.74 -25.77 2.35
CA ASN A 398 11.99 -25.02 2.36
C ASN A 398 12.18 -24.25 3.66
N LEU A 399 11.11 -23.68 4.22
CA LEU A 399 11.15 -22.97 5.50
C LEU A 399 11.53 -23.92 6.66
N LYS A 400 11.00 -25.13 6.68
CA LYS A 400 11.38 -26.16 7.67
C LYS A 400 12.87 -26.45 7.67
N LYS A 401 13.52 -26.49 6.48
CA LYS A 401 14.97 -26.73 6.38
C LYS A 401 15.82 -25.59 6.93
N GLU A 402 15.33 -24.37 6.79
CA GLU A 402 16.02 -23.15 7.25
C GLU A 402 15.81 -22.87 8.75
N MET A 403 14.73 -23.42 9.32
CA MET A 403 14.36 -23.23 10.73
C MET A 403 14.90 -24.33 11.66
N VAL A 404 15.66 -25.29 11.15
CA VAL A 404 16.41 -26.32 11.93
C VAL A 404 17.77 -25.74 12.39
#